data_0f65d614238c6d7f49b9ea0b429c6ef9
#
_entry.id   0f65d614238c6d7f49b9ea0b429c6ef9
#
_cell.length_a   1.000
_cell.length_b   1.000
_cell.length_c   1.000
_cell.angle_alpha   90.00
_cell.angle_beta   90.00
_cell.angle_gamma   90.00
#
_symmetry.space_group_name_H-M   'P 1'
#
loop_
_entity.id
_entity.type
_entity.pdbx_description
1 polymer ?
#
loop_
_entity_poly.entity_id
_entity_poly.type
_entity_poly.pdbx_seq_one_letter_code
_entity_poly.pdbx_strand_id
1 'polypeptide(L)'
;MTTVRLMSTMRRFGITHEFALRCVGVYLTIRVVGIVILTVFAGLHHTGLTALLSMWDGEWMLGIAQHGYGGIPLWFTDGNGVHTEFTAYAFFPGYPMTVRTVALVPGLSPFAAAMIVNVVAGCLAAVAVGRIGVICSGRIRSSVRSTPDQASTAGLVLVGLFAATPMSVVLNMAYTEAVFCALAGWALVGVLERQWLLAGLCALGAGLVRPTGVAVIAAVMLAAIVARRDGPRAWAAVILAPLGYLGYLAVVWAQTGSATGWFQIQTTGWNTTFDGGAATWRFLTQTLGSGSDFSAIATALLIISVLVLFGWSVADRVPWPVLVYAAAVLASILLSDGLMMSRARLLLPAFVLLIPVAVRIARRPRTEIIAFLAVAALFSGWFGARMLTVFQYAI
;
A
#
# COMPACT_ATOMS: atom_id res chain seq x y z
N MET A 1 0.78 23.10 -21.38
CA MET A 1 0.66 23.80 -20.07
C MET A 1 0.75 22.85 -18.86
N THR A 2 0.41 21.58 -18.97
CA THR A 2 0.38 20.59 -17.87
C THR A 2 1.78 20.20 -17.36
N THR A 3 2.74 19.97 -18.26
CA THR A 3 4.12 19.54 -17.93
C THR A 3 4.91 20.60 -17.14
N VAL A 4 4.73 21.88 -17.47
CA VAL A 4 5.42 23.00 -16.79
C VAL A 4 4.91 23.18 -15.37
N ARG A 5 3.62 22.95 -15.11
CA ARG A 5 3.04 22.98 -13.75
C ARG A 5 3.54 21.80 -12.90
N LEU A 6 3.65 20.59 -13.46
CA LEU A 6 4.24 19.44 -12.74
C LEU A 6 5.71 19.70 -12.36
N MET A 7 6.49 20.26 -13.29
CA MET A 7 7.90 20.61 -13.04
C MET A 7 8.07 21.68 -11.96
N SER A 8 7.19 22.68 -11.90
CA SER A 8 7.23 23.72 -10.86
C SER A 8 6.85 23.15 -9.48
N THR A 9 5.95 22.19 -9.43
CA THR A 9 5.55 21.51 -8.20
C THR A 9 6.70 20.64 -7.66
N MET A 10 7.38 19.86 -8.50
CA MET A 10 8.53 19.03 -8.09
C MET A 10 9.69 19.88 -7.54
N ARG A 11 10.00 21.06 -8.12
CA ARG A 11 10.99 21.98 -7.55
C ARG A 11 10.59 22.52 -6.17
N ARG A 12 9.32 22.70 -5.90
CA ARG A 12 8.80 23.14 -4.59
C ARG A 12 9.08 22.10 -3.49
N PHE A 13 9.13 20.82 -3.85
CA PHE A 13 9.44 19.71 -2.92
C PHE A 13 10.95 19.40 -2.84
N GLY A 14 11.83 20.18 -3.46
CA GLY A 14 13.26 19.88 -3.52
C GLY A 14 13.58 18.52 -4.19
N ILE A 15 12.61 18.00 -4.99
CA ILE A 15 12.81 16.81 -5.81
C ILE A 15 13.33 17.24 -7.17
N THR A 16 14.56 16.82 -7.50
CA THR A 16 15.07 17.05 -8.86
C THR A 16 14.33 16.11 -9.82
N HIS A 17 14.12 16.56 -11.04
CA HIS A 17 13.51 15.73 -12.09
C HIS A 17 14.31 14.43 -12.30
N GLU A 18 15.63 14.53 -12.27
CA GLU A 18 16.52 13.36 -12.40
C GLU A 18 16.31 12.34 -11.29
N PHE A 19 16.20 12.77 -10.02
CA PHE A 19 15.94 11.86 -8.92
C PHE A 19 14.57 11.16 -9.05
N ALA A 20 13.53 11.91 -9.45
CA ALA A 20 12.20 11.33 -9.69
C ALA A 20 12.24 10.26 -10.80
N LEU A 21 12.92 10.54 -11.92
CA LEU A 21 13.10 9.57 -13.01
C LEU A 21 13.86 8.32 -12.56
N ARG A 22 14.89 8.47 -11.73
CA ARG A 22 15.62 7.32 -11.16
C ARG A 22 14.71 6.49 -10.26
N CYS A 23 13.86 7.09 -9.41
CA CYS A 23 12.89 6.37 -8.58
C CYS A 23 11.91 5.57 -9.44
N VAL A 24 11.34 6.20 -10.47
CA VAL A 24 10.45 5.56 -11.43
C VAL A 24 11.15 4.42 -12.17
N GLY A 25 12.39 4.63 -12.64
CA GLY A 25 13.20 3.63 -13.33
C GLY A 25 13.44 2.39 -12.46
N VAL A 26 13.87 2.56 -11.20
CA VAL A 26 14.08 1.44 -10.26
C VAL A 26 12.76 0.69 -10.03
N TYR A 27 11.66 1.40 -9.78
CA TYR A 27 10.35 0.80 -9.57
C TYR A 27 9.90 -0.02 -10.78
N LEU A 28 9.86 0.57 -11.96
CA LEU A 28 9.39 -0.10 -13.18
C LEU A 28 10.26 -1.30 -13.54
N THR A 29 11.58 -1.21 -13.40
CA THR A 29 12.47 -2.34 -13.67
C THR A 29 12.09 -3.56 -12.81
N ILE A 30 11.89 -3.36 -11.51
CA ILE A 30 11.52 -4.45 -10.60
C ILE A 30 10.10 -4.97 -10.92
N ARG A 31 9.15 -4.08 -11.26
CA ARG A 31 7.79 -4.49 -11.65
C ARG A 31 7.78 -5.30 -12.94
N VAL A 32 8.58 -4.91 -13.93
CA VAL A 32 8.74 -5.69 -15.18
C VAL A 32 9.32 -7.07 -14.90
N VAL A 33 10.37 -7.19 -14.07
CA VAL A 33 10.90 -8.50 -13.65
C VAL A 33 9.80 -9.37 -13.03
N GLY A 34 8.99 -8.79 -12.12
CA GLY A 34 7.87 -9.51 -11.49
C GLY A 34 6.82 -9.98 -12.51
N ILE A 35 6.45 -9.15 -13.48
CA ILE A 35 5.50 -9.52 -14.55
C ILE A 35 6.08 -10.60 -15.46
N VAL A 36 7.36 -10.51 -15.83
CA VAL A 36 8.00 -11.55 -16.65
C VAL A 36 7.96 -12.91 -15.94
N ILE A 37 8.33 -12.95 -14.67
CA ILE A 37 8.28 -14.19 -13.88
C ILE A 37 6.83 -14.69 -13.79
N LEU A 38 5.87 -13.82 -13.50
CA LEU A 38 4.45 -14.21 -13.44
C LEU A 38 3.96 -14.76 -14.78
N THR A 39 4.36 -14.16 -15.91
CA THR A 39 3.99 -14.65 -17.25
C THR A 39 4.54 -16.06 -17.51
N VAL A 40 5.78 -16.35 -17.09
CA VAL A 40 6.34 -17.70 -17.18
C VAL A 40 5.52 -18.68 -16.33
N PHE A 41 5.19 -18.34 -15.09
CA PHE A 41 4.36 -19.19 -14.22
C PHE A 41 2.94 -19.39 -14.78
N ALA A 42 2.32 -18.32 -15.31
CA ALA A 42 1.04 -18.40 -15.98
C ALA A 42 1.04 -19.42 -17.13
N GLY A 43 2.08 -19.40 -17.97
CA GLY A 43 2.29 -20.39 -19.03
C GLY A 43 2.46 -21.82 -18.51
N LEU A 44 3.26 -22.02 -17.45
CA LEU A 44 3.47 -23.33 -16.83
C LEU A 44 2.21 -23.93 -16.21
N HIS A 45 1.31 -23.08 -15.72
CA HIS A 45 0.05 -23.49 -15.10
C HIS A 45 -1.18 -23.35 -16.02
N HIS A 46 -0.97 -23.06 -17.31
CA HIS A 46 -2.02 -22.90 -18.32
C HIS A 46 -3.10 -21.88 -17.92
N THR A 47 -2.71 -20.80 -17.21
CA THR A 47 -3.61 -19.76 -16.71
C THR A 47 -3.36 -18.45 -17.45
N GLY A 48 -4.42 -17.70 -17.77
CA GLY A 48 -4.29 -16.40 -18.42
C GLY A 48 -3.73 -15.32 -17.47
N LEU A 49 -2.74 -14.52 -17.93
CA LEU A 49 -2.17 -13.43 -17.13
C LEU A 49 -3.23 -12.42 -16.64
N THR A 50 -4.19 -12.08 -17.50
CA THR A 50 -5.30 -11.18 -17.14
C THR A 50 -6.13 -11.74 -15.99
N ALA A 51 -6.43 -13.05 -16.02
CA ALA A 51 -7.18 -13.72 -14.95
C ALA A 51 -6.41 -13.61 -13.62
N LEU A 52 -5.09 -13.92 -13.63
CA LEU A 52 -4.25 -13.81 -12.43
C LEU A 52 -4.20 -12.38 -11.87
N LEU A 53 -4.14 -11.37 -12.74
CA LEU A 53 -4.04 -9.97 -12.32
C LEU A 53 -5.38 -9.36 -11.86
N SER A 54 -6.50 -10.04 -12.08
CA SER A 54 -7.84 -9.63 -11.65
C SER A 54 -8.47 -10.50 -10.56
N MET A 55 -7.79 -11.54 -10.08
CA MET A 55 -8.35 -12.49 -9.09
C MET A 55 -8.82 -11.81 -7.79
N TRP A 56 -9.78 -12.43 -7.11
CA TRP A 56 -10.29 -12.08 -5.76
C TRP A 56 -10.76 -10.62 -5.65
N ASP A 57 -10.11 -9.80 -4.82
CA ASP A 57 -10.49 -8.39 -4.66
C ASP A 57 -10.44 -7.61 -5.98
N GLY A 58 -9.57 -8.04 -6.92
CA GLY A 58 -9.47 -7.44 -8.24
C GLY A 58 -10.77 -7.57 -9.05
N GLU A 59 -11.45 -8.72 -8.97
CA GLU A 59 -12.76 -8.90 -9.60
C GLU A 59 -13.79 -7.93 -9.01
N TRP A 60 -13.82 -7.77 -7.68
CA TRP A 60 -14.69 -6.81 -7.02
C TRP A 60 -14.41 -5.37 -7.46
N MET A 61 -13.12 -4.99 -7.52
CA MET A 61 -12.73 -3.64 -7.95
C MET A 61 -13.19 -3.36 -9.39
N LEU A 62 -12.99 -4.33 -10.29
CA LEU A 62 -13.41 -4.22 -11.69
C LEU A 62 -14.95 -4.28 -11.84
N GLY A 63 -15.61 -5.14 -11.07
CA GLY A 63 -17.07 -5.24 -11.03
C GLY A 63 -17.72 -3.93 -10.61
N ILE A 64 -17.25 -3.33 -9.50
CA ILE A 64 -17.74 -2.02 -9.02
C ILE A 64 -17.43 -0.91 -10.04
N ALA A 65 -16.26 -0.92 -10.67
CA ALA A 65 -15.92 0.05 -11.70
C ALA A 65 -16.86 -0.04 -12.90
N GLN A 66 -17.26 -1.24 -13.29
CA GLN A 66 -18.12 -1.50 -14.46
C GLN A 66 -19.60 -1.26 -14.14
N HIS A 67 -20.09 -1.79 -13.03
CA HIS A 67 -21.54 -1.84 -12.74
C HIS A 67 -21.99 -0.81 -11.69
N GLY A 68 -21.05 -0.22 -10.92
CA GLY A 68 -21.36 0.56 -9.72
C GLY A 68 -21.78 -0.33 -8.55
N TYR A 69 -22.09 0.27 -7.41
CA TYR A 69 -22.47 -0.48 -6.20
C TYR A 69 -23.82 -1.17 -6.28
N GLY A 70 -24.79 -0.55 -6.94
CA GLY A 70 -26.16 -1.09 -7.07
C GLY A 70 -26.39 -2.01 -8.27
N GLY A 71 -25.40 -2.17 -9.15
CA GLY A 71 -25.54 -2.98 -10.37
C GLY A 71 -24.68 -4.24 -10.39
N ILE A 72 -24.10 -4.63 -9.25
CA ILE A 72 -23.23 -5.80 -9.15
C ILE A 72 -24.02 -7.09 -9.44
N PRO A 73 -23.58 -7.93 -10.39
CA PRO A 73 -24.21 -9.20 -10.72
C PRO A 73 -24.26 -10.18 -9.53
N LEU A 74 -25.30 -11.03 -9.51
CA LEU A 74 -25.57 -11.98 -8.41
C LEU A 74 -24.48 -13.03 -8.16
N TRP A 75 -23.61 -13.28 -9.14
CA TRP A 75 -22.49 -14.22 -8.95
C TRP A 75 -21.33 -13.64 -8.13
N PHE A 76 -21.33 -12.33 -7.86
CA PHE A 76 -20.40 -11.74 -6.90
C PHE A 76 -20.89 -12.04 -5.49
N THR A 77 -20.19 -12.90 -4.80
CA THR A 77 -20.49 -13.31 -3.42
C THR A 77 -19.41 -12.87 -2.46
N ASP A 78 -19.77 -12.70 -1.20
CA ASP A 78 -18.82 -12.47 -0.10
C ASP A 78 -17.97 -13.72 0.19
N GLY A 79 -17.12 -13.65 1.22
CA GLY A 79 -16.26 -14.78 1.61
C GLY A 79 -17.01 -16.00 2.14
N ASN A 80 -18.30 -15.89 2.42
CA ASN A 80 -19.20 -16.97 2.83
C ASN A 80 -20.11 -17.48 1.69
N GLY A 81 -19.90 -16.98 0.47
CA GLY A 81 -20.69 -17.37 -0.71
C GLY A 81 -22.07 -16.73 -0.79
N VAL A 82 -22.32 -15.65 -0.02
CA VAL A 82 -23.61 -14.96 0.01
C VAL A 82 -23.53 -13.66 -0.80
N HIS A 83 -24.57 -13.38 -1.58
CA HIS A 83 -24.78 -12.09 -2.25
C HIS A 83 -25.90 -11.33 -1.56
N THR A 84 -25.64 -10.09 -1.21
CA THR A 84 -26.67 -9.14 -0.75
C THR A 84 -26.50 -7.82 -1.52
N GLU A 85 -27.52 -6.99 -1.51
CA GLU A 85 -27.46 -5.63 -2.08
C GLU A 85 -26.36 -4.76 -1.46
N PHE A 86 -25.89 -5.14 -0.25
CA PHE A 86 -24.85 -4.41 0.49
C PHE A 86 -23.44 -5.02 0.34
N THR A 87 -23.30 -6.20 -0.25
CA THR A 87 -22.01 -6.91 -0.34
C THR A 87 -20.89 -6.04 -0.96
N ALA A 88 -21.22 -5.30 -2.03
CA ALA A 88 -20.26 -4.42 -2.70
C ALA A 88 -19.72 -3.30 -1.79
N TYR A 89 -20.53 -2.84 -0.82
CA TYR A 89 -20.12 -1.77 0.10
C TYR A 89 -19.03 -2.17 1.10
N ALA A 90 -18.61 -3.43 1.12
CA ALA A 90 -17.38 -3.84 1.80
C ALA A 90 -16.13 -3.09 1.26
N PHE A 91 -16.15 -2.73 -0.03
CA PHE A 91 -15.03 -2.14 -0.76
C PHE A 91 -15.16 -0.62 -0.89
N PHE A 92 -14.07 0.09 -0.59
CA PHE A 92 -14.01 1.55 -0.62
C PHE A 92 -13.99 2.09 -2.06
N PRO A 93 -14.61 3.27 -2.33
CA PRO A 93 -14.89 3.75 -3.68
C PRO A 93 -13.67 4.33 -4.43
N GLY A 94 -12.63 4.76 -3.72
CA GLY A 94 -11.55 5.55 -4.31
C GLY A 94 -10.88 4.90 -5.50
N TYR A 95 -10.56 3.62 -5.40
CA TYR A 95 -9.92 2.88 -6.49
C TYR A 95 -10.91 2.52 -7.62
N PRO A 96 -12.03 1.83 -7.37
CA PRO A 96 -12.93 1.45 -8.46
C PRO A 96 -13.54 2.65 -9.19
N MET A 97 -13.81 3.77 -8.49
CA MET A 97 -14.30 4.98 -9.16
C MET A 97 -13.20 5.66 -9.98
N THR A 98 -11.93 5.61 -9.56
CA THR A 98 -10.80 6.07 -10.38
C THR A 98 -10.66 5.22 -11.64
N VAL A 99 -10.73 3.90 -11.51
CA VAL A 99 -10.73 2.98 -12.66
C VAL A 99 -11.90 3.28 -13.60
N ARG A 100 -13.12 3.43 -13.06
CA ARG A 100 -14.31 3.80 -13.84
C ARG A 100 -14.10 5.09 -14.64
N THR A 101 -13.53 6.12 -13.99
CA THR A 101 -13.27 7.41 -14.64
C THR A 101 -12.28 7.28 -15.79
N VAL A 102 -11.21 6.49 -15.62
CA VAL A 102 -10.22 6.25 -16.68
C VAL A 102 -10.82 5.40 -17.80
N ALA A 103 -11.70 4.44 -17.48
CA ALA A 103 -12.38 3.59 -18.44
C ALA A 103 -13.43 4.35 -19.30
N LEU A 104 -13.73 5.63 -19.00
CA LEU A 104 -14.54 6.48 -19.89
C LEU A 104 -13.84 6.82 -21.21
N VAL A 105 -12.52 6.59 -21.29
CA VAL A 105 -11.78 6.77 -22.54
C VAL A 105 -12.26 5.69 -23.54
N PRO A 106 -12.74 6.09 -24.74
CA PRO A 106 -13.27 5.14 -25.73
C PRO A 106 -12.27 4.03 -26.08
N GLY A 107 -12.74 2.79 -26.09
CA GLY A 107 -11.92 1.62 -26.40
C GLY A 107 -11.09 1.06 -25.24
N LEU A 108 -11.13 1.69 -24.06
CA LEU A 108 -10.38 1.24 -22.89
C LEU A 108 -11.26 0.31 -22.02
N SER A 109 -10.85 -0.94 -21.85
CA SER A 109 -11.53 -1.86 -20.92
C SER A 109 -11.29 -1.47 -19.46
N PRO A 110 -12.19 -1.83 -18.51
CA PRO A 110 -11.96 -1.59 -17.07
C PRO A 110 -10.65 -2.20 -16.57
N PHE A 111 -10.25 -3.38 -17.07
CA PHE A 111 -8.98 -4.00 -16.73
C PHE A 111 -7.79 -3.16 -17.22
N ALA A 112 -7.79 -2.71 -18.47
CA ALA A 112 -6.72 -1.85 -19.01
C ALA A 112 -6.64 -0.52 -18.26
N ALA A 113 -7.80 0.08 -17.91
CA ALA A 113 -7.87 1.27 -17.07
C ALA A 113 -7.26 1.03 -15.69
N ALA A 114 -7.55 -0.11 -15.05
CA ALA A 114 -6.96 -0.49 -13.77
C ALA A 114 -5.44 -0.62 -13.85
N MET A 115 -4.91 -1.22 -14.91
CA MET A 115 -3.45 -1.34 -15.12
C MET A 115 -2.80 0.04 -15.30
N ILE A 116 -3.41 0.94 -16.07
CA ILE A 116 -2.92 2.32 -16.23
C ILE A 116 -2.92 3.07 -14.88
N VAL A 117 -4.02 2.98 -14.12
CA VAL A 117 -4.12 3.57 -12.78
C VAL A 117 -3.00 3.07 -11.88
N ASN A 118 -2.75 1.75 -11.86
CA ASN A 118 -1.73 1.15 -11.01
C ASN A 118 -0.31 1.52 -11.41
N VAL A 119 0.00 1.56 -12.71
CA VAL A 119 1.32 2.01 -13.19
C VAL A 119 1.58 3.45 -12.80
N VAL A 120 0.60 4.35 -13.05
CA VAL A 120 0.73 5.77 -12.70
C VAL A 120 0.86 5.95 -11.18
N ALA A 121 -0.02 5.32 -10.41
CA ALA A 121 0.01 5.38 -8.96
C ALA A 121 1.30 4.78 -8.38
N GLY A 122 1.77 3.66 -8.91
CA GLY A 122 3.02 3.03 -8.50
C GLY A 122 4.24 3.92 -8.77
N CYS A 123 4.29 4.61 -9.91
CA CYS A 123 5.32 5.60 -10.20
C CYS A 123 5.27 6.79 -9.23
N LEU A 124 4.06 7.28 -8.91
CA LEU A 124 3.88 8.35 -7.90
C LEU A 124 4.30 7.87 -6.50
N ALA A 125 3.95 6.64 -6.14
CA ALA A 125 4.39 6.01 -4.90
C ALA A 125 5.92 5.92 -4.83
N ALA A 126 6.58 5.48 -5.90
CA ALA A 126 8.03 5.36 -5.96
C ALA A 126 8.74 6.69 -5.69
N VAL A 127 8.24 7.79 -6.26
CA VAL A 127 8.81 9.13 -6.00
C VAL A 127 8.61 9.55 -4.54
N ALA A 128 7.43 9.32 -3.95
CA ALA A 128 7.15 9.62 -2.55
C ALA A 128 8.01 8.78 -1.61
N VAL A 129 8.13 7.48 -1.85
CA VAL A 129 8.96 6.52 -1.09
C VAL A 129 10.43 6.94 -1.15
N GLY A 130 10.94 7.25 -2.35
CA GLY A 130 12.29 7.76 -2.52
C GLY A 130 12.54 9.05 -1.72
N ARG A 131 11.58 9.98 -1.76
CA ARG A 131 11.67 11.24 -1.00
C ARG A 131 11.68 11.01 0.51
N ILE A 132 10.81 10.11 1.02
CA ILE A 132 10.81 9.71 2.43
C ILE A 132 12.18 9.15 2.81
N GLY A 133 12.77 8.28 1.98
CA GLY A 133 14.11 7.73 2.22
C GLY A 133 15.19 8.81 2.32
N VAL A 134 15.17 9.80 1.42
CA VAL A 134 16.09 10.95 1.47
C VAL A 134 15.92 11.76 2.76
N ILE A 135 14.68 12.14 3.11
CA ILE A 135 14.39 12.95 4.30
C ILE A 135 14.78 12.21 5.58
N CYS A 136 14.44 10.94 5.68
CA CYS A 136 14.69 10.13 6.87
C CYS A 136 16.17 9.80 7.01
N SER A 137 16.91 9.60 5.91
CA SER A 137 18.35 9.31 5.96
C SER A 137 19.17 10.40 6.67
N GLY A 138 18.71 11.67 6.63
CA GLY A 138 19.35 12.76 7.36
C GLY A 138 18.91 12.91 8.83
N ARG A 139 17.91 12.13 9.29
CA ARG A 139 17.28 12.33 10.61
C ARG A 139 17.41 11.13 11.55
N ILE A 140 17.71 9.94 11.06
CA ILE A 140 17.84 8.74 11.89
C ILE A 140 19.21 8.64 12.54
N ARG A 141 19.26 7.98 13.71
CA ARG A 141 20.47 7.84 14.53
C ARG A 141 21.65 7.21 13.79
N SER A 142 21.37 6.22 12.95
CA SER A 142 22.40 5.50 12.20
C SER A 142 23.02 6.32 11.06
N SER A 143 22.48 7.50 10.71
CA SER A 143 22.89 8.27 9.53
C SER A 143 23.48 9.65 9.82
N VAL A 144 23.82 9.96 11.05
CA VAL A 144 24.31 11.30 11.52
C VAL A 144 25.44 11.91 10.66
N ARG A 145 26.01 11.17 9.70
CA ARG A 145 27.07 11.62 8.78
C ARG A 145 26.80 11.23 7.31
N SER A 146 25.54 11.05 6.90
CA SER A 146 25.26 10.71 5.51
C SER A 146 25.54 11.89 4.58
N THR A 147 26.28 11.64 3.49
CA THR A 147 26.46 12.62 2.42
C THR A 147 25.16 12.76 1.59
N PRO A 148 24.98 13.86 0.82
CA PRO A 148 23.83 14.00 -0.08
C PRO A 148 23.67 12.83 -1.06
N ASP A 149 24.77 12.26 -1.57
CA ASP A 149 24.76 11.10 -2.45
C ASP A 149 24.28 9.84 -1.74
N GLN A 150 24.71 9.63 -0.49
CA GLN A 150 24.22 8.52 0.32
C GLN A 150 22.75 8.67 0.66
N ALA A 151 22.25 9.89 0.88
CA ALA A 151 20.84 10.14 1.10
C ALA A 151 20.01 9.82 -0.15
N SER A 152 20.45 10.26 -1.34
CA SER A 152 19.83 9.90 -2.61
C SER A 152 19.83 8.40 -2.84
N THR A 153 20.96 7.73 -2.59
CA THR A 153 21.10 6.28 -2.70
C THR A 153 20.15 5.57 -1.73
N ALA A 154 20.00 6.04 -0.47
CA ALA A 154 19.06 5.47 0.49
C ALA A 154 17.60 5.59 0.01
N GLY A 155 17.25 6.72 -0.62
CA GLY A 155 15.95 6.89 -1.26
C GLY A 155 15.72 5.86 -2.37
N LEU A 156 16.68 5.66 -3.28
CA LEU A 156 16.57 4.68 -4.37
C LEU A 156 16.53 3.24 -3.86
N VAL A 157 17.31 2.91 -2.85
CA VAL A 157 17.28 1.59 -2.20
C VAL A 157 15.92 1.34 -1.55
N LEU A 158 15.34 2.35 -0.87
CA LEU A 158 14.01 2.23 -0.29
C LEU A 158 12.93 1.97 -1.35
N VAL A 159 13.02 2.64 -2.51
CA VAL A 159 12.15 2.36 -3.66
C VAL A 159 12.32 0.91 -4.14
N GLY A 160 13.57 0.45 -4.26
CA GLY A 160 13.85 -0.93 -4.66
C GLY A 160 13.27 -1.94 -3.68
N LEU A 161 13.45 -1.73 -2.38
CA LEU A 161 12.90 -2.60 -1.33
C LEU A 161 11.37 -2.59 -1.33
N PHE A 162 10.73 -1.42 -1.46
CA PHE A 162 9.28 -1.29 -1.60
C PHE A 162 8.77 -2.07 -2.81
N ALA A 163 9.40 -1.87 -3.97
CA ALA A 163 9.03 -2.57 -5.20
C ALA A 163 9.30 -4.08 -5.15
N ALA A 164 10.23 -4.55 -4.32
CA ALA A 164 10.64 -5.95 -4.17
C ALA A 164 10.14 -6.61 -2.88
N THR A 165 9.14 -6.04 -2.19
CA THR A 165 8.50 -6.74 -1.06
C THR A 165 7.87 -8.06 -1.53
N PRO A 166 7.80 -9.10 -0.69
CA PRO A 166 7.38 -10.44 -1.13
C PRO A 166 6.04 -10.48 -1.88
N MET A 167 5.06 -9.71 -1.41
CA MET A 167 3.72 -9.64 -2.04
C MET A 167 3.52 -8.42 -2.93
N SER A 168 4.60 -7.80 -3.41
CA SER A 168 4.48 -6.63 -4.29
C SER A 168 3.84 -6.94 -5.66
N VAL A 169 3.56 -8.20 -5.98
CA VAL A 169 2.77 -8.58 -7.15
C VAL A 169 1.43 -7.85 -7.19
N VAL A 170 0.82 -7.55 -6.03
CA VAL A 170 -0.43 -6.79 -5.93
C VAL A 170 -0.34 -5.35 -6.48
N LEU A 171 0.87 -4.79 -6.59
CA LEU A 171 1.07 -3.50 -7.27
C LEU A 171 0.86 -3.58 -8.79
N ASN A 172 0.83 -4.79 -9.35
CA ASN A 172 0.54 -5.05 -10.77
C ASN A 172 -0.88 -5.59 -10.98
N MET A 173 -1.63 -5.95 -9.93
CA MET A 173 -2.99 -6.47 -9.99
C MET A 173 -4.01 -5.34 -10.03
N ALA A 174 -5.27 -5.62 -10.38
CA ALA A 174 -6.37 -4.65 -10.30
C ALA A 174 -6.77 -4.37 -8.83
N TYR A 175 -5.82 -3.90 -8.04
CA TYR A 175 -5.86 -3.78 -6.58
C TYR A 175 -5.59 -2.34 -6.11
N THR A 176 -5.99 -2.06 -4.89
CA THR A 176 -5.93 -0.72 -4.29
C THR A 176 -4.54 -0.29 -3.81
N GLU A 177 -3.59 -1.23 -3.68
CA GLU A 177 -2.30 -1.04 -3.01
C GLU A 177 -1.44 0.06 -3.64
N ALA A 178 -1.36 0.13 -4.96
CA ALA A 178 -0.55 1.14 -5.65
C ALA A 178 -1.07 2.56 -5.37
N VAL A 179 -2.38 2.76 -5.50
CA VAL A 179 -3.04 4.06 -5.24
C VAL A 179 -2.92 4.43 -3.76
N PHE A 180 -3.16 3.47 -2.87
CA PHE A 180 -3.03 3.69 -1.44
C PHE A 180 -1.62 4.09 -1.02
N CYS A 181 -0.59 3.35 -1.48
CA CYS A 181 0.80 3.65 -1.17
C CYS A 181 1.26 4.99 -1.75
N ALA A 182 0.74 5.40 -2.91
CA ALA A 182 0.99 6.74 -3.45
C ALA A 182 0.43 7.82 -2.51
N LEU A 183 -0.83 7.71 -2.14
CA LEU A 183 -1.49 8.68 -1.26
C LEU A 183 -0.85 8.71 0.14
N ALA A 184 -0.58 7.55 0.73
CA ALA A 184 0.09 7.44 2.03
C ALA A 184 1.51 8.02 1.98
N GLY A 185 2.27 7.71 0.94
CA GLY A 185 3.62 8.24 0.75
C GLY A 185 3.63 9.76 0.63
N TRP A 186 2.76 10.35 -0.21
CA TRP A 186 2.67 11.80 -0.36
C TRP A 186 2.09 12.50 0.87
N ALA A 187 1.17 11.86 1.61
CA ALA A 187 0.71 12.36 2.90
C ALA A 187 1.87 12.48 3.90
N LEU A 188 2.72 11.44 4.00
CA LEU A 188 3.89 11.44 4.86
C LEU A 188 4.95 12.45 4.43
N VAL A 189 5.21 12.59 3.12
CA VAL A 189 6.08 13.67 2.59
C VAL A 189 5.51 15.03 3.01
N GLY A 190 4.21 15.24 2.84
CA GLY A 190 3.53 16.46 3.24
C GLY A 190 3.72 16.78 4.74
N VAL A 191 3.57 15.78 5.60
CA VAL A 191 3.81 15.92 7.05
C VAL A 191 5.28 16.26 7.35
N LEU A 192 6.23 15.52 6.75
CA LEU A 192 7.66 15.69 7.00
C LEU A 192 8.19 17.04 6.53
N GLU A 193 7.57 17.62 5.49
CA GLU A 193 7.93 18.93 4.91
C GLU A 193 6.97 20.06 5.31
N ARG A 194 6.04 19.79 6.26
CA ARG A 194 5.03 20.76 6.75
C ARG A 194 4.13 21.31 5.64
N GLN A 195 3.88 20.50 4.61
CA GLN A 195 2.95 20.83 3.52
C GLN A 195 1.55 20.31 3.85
N TRP A 196 0.90 20.97 4.80
CA TRP A 196 -0.30 20.49 5.46
C TRP A 196 -1.47 20.23 4.53
N LEU A 197 -1.68 21.08 3.50
CA LEU A 197 -2.76 20.86 2.53
C LEU A 197 -2.54 19.59 1.69
N LEU A 198 -1.29 19.34 1.27
CA LEU A 198 -0.96 18.09 0.59
C LEU A 198 -1.22 16.90 1.50
N ALA A 199 -0.74 16.96 2.75
CA ALA A 199 -0.93 15.88 3.73
C ALA A 199 -2.42 15.59 3.95
N GLY A 200 -3.24 16.63 4.17
CA GLY A 200 -4.68 16.50 4.39
C GLY A 200 -5.43 15.93 3.18
N LEU A 201 -5.14 16.43 1.97
CA LEU A 201 -5.79 15.95 0.74
C LEU A 201 -5.41 14.51 0.40
N CYS A 202 -4.13 14.15 0.58
CA CYS A 202 -3.69 12.77 0.39
C CYS A 202 -4.30 11.83 1.44
N ALA A 203 -4.45 12.26 2.71
CA ALA A 203 -5.10 11.47 3.74
C ALA A 203 -6.60 11.29 3.46
N LEU A 204 -7.29 12.32 2.98
CA LEU A 204 -8.68 12.24 2.51
C LEU A 204 -8.79 11.17 1.41
N GLY A 205 -7.93 11.25 0.38
CA GLY A 205 -7.90 10.27 -0.70
C GLY A 205 -7.61 8.85 -0.20
N ALA A 206 -6.62 8.67 0.70
CA ALA A 206 -6.29 7.37 1.29
C ALA A 206 -7.47 6.77 2.06
N GLY A 207 -8.22 7.62 2.78
CA GLY A 207 -9.45 7.24 3.48
C GLY A 207 -10.59 6.80 2.55
N LEU A 208 -10.59 7.20 1.28
CA LEU A 208 -11.54 6.71 0.27
C LEU A 208 -11.09 5.41 -0.41
N VAL A 209 -9.82 5.01 -0.27
CA VAL A 209 -9.27 3.85 -0.99
C VAL A 209 -9.32 2.57 -0.17
N ARG A 210 -9.04 2.63 1.13
CA ARG A 210 -8.95 1.43 2.00
C ARG A 210 -9.30 1.73 3.46
N PRO A 211 -9.77 0.72 4.22
CA PRO A 211 -9.94 0.85 5.67
C PRO A 211 -8.65 1.27 6.39
N THR A 212 -7.50 0.76 5.94
CA THR A 212 -6.17 1.12 6.47
C THR A 212 -5.84 2.62 6.32
N GLY A 213 -6.66 3.40 5.57
CA GLY A 213 -6.59 4.86 5.49
C GLY A 213 -6.61 5.54 6.84
N VAL A 214 -7.23 4.92 7.85
CA VAL A 214 -7.22 5.40 9.25
C VAL A 214 -5.78 5.61 9.77
N ALA A 215 -4.80 4.84 9.32
CA ALA A 215 -3.41 5.00 9.71
C ALA A 215 -2.78 6.29 9.16
N VAL A 216 -3.11 6.64 7.92
CA VAL A 216 -2.67 7.92 7.31
C VAL A 216 -3.36 9.09 8.01
N ILE A 217 -4.66 8.97 8.25
CA ILE A 217 -5.46 9.98 8.95
C ILE A 217 -4.87 10.25 10.35
N ALA A 218 -4.59 9.21 11.13
CA ALA A 218 -4.01 9.33 12.45
C ALA A 218 -2.65 10.05 12.43
N ALA A 219 -1.75 9.65 11.53
CA ALA A 219 -0.43 10.26 11.40
C ALA A 219 -0.51 11.74 11.01
N VAL A 220 -1.37 12.08 10.03
CA VAL A 220 -1.55 13.47 9.56
C VAL A 220 -2.20 14.33 10.64
N MET A 221 -3.29 13.88 11.26
CA MET A 221 -4.00 14.64 12.28
C MET A 221 -3.12 14.90 13.51
N LEU A 222 -2.46 13.86 14.04
CA LEU A 222 -1.57 14.02 15.19
C LEU A 222 -0.40 14.95 14.88
N ALA A 223 0.22 14.81 13.70
CA ALA A 223 1.32 15.70 13.30
C ALA A 223 0.84 17.15 13.14
N ALA A 224 -0.31 17.38 12.52
CA ALA A 224 -0.87 18.71 12.32
C ALA A 224 -1.30 19.36 13.65
N ILE A 225 -1.89 18.61 14.59
CA ILE A 225 -2.24 19.10 15.93
C ILE A 225 -0.99 19.50 16.72
N VAL A 226 0.08 18.70 16.68
CA VAL A 226 1.36 19.05 17.31
C VAL A 226 1.95 20.32 16.69
N ALA A 227 1.81 20.46 15.37
CA ALA A 227 2.30 21.61 14.60
C ALA A 227 1.21 22.71 14.45
N ARG A 228 0.23 22.80 15.34
CA ARG A 228 -0.88 23.76 15.26
C ARG A 228 -0.47 25.22 15.11
N ARG A 229 0.75 25.55 15.54
CA ARG A 229 1.33 26.90 15.42
C ARG A 229 1.75 27.24 13.98
N ASP A 230 1.77 26.28 13.05
CA ASP A 230 2.03 26.51 11.62
C ASP A 230 0.84 27.24 10.94
N GLY A 231 -0.22 27.55 11.69
CA GLY A 231 -1.33 28.37 11.27
C GLY A 231 -2.49 27.59 10.65
N PRO A 232 -3.38 28.25 9.88
CA PRO A 232 -4.66 27.68 9.44
C PRO A 232 -4.52 26.48 8.53
N ARG A 233 -3.39 26.32 7.82
CA ARG A 233 -3.14 25.16 6.94
C ARG A 233 -3.00 23.86 7.73
N ALA A 234 -2.41 23.89 8.94
CA ALA A 234 -2.34 22.73 9.81
C ALA A 234 -3.74 22.30 10.27
N TRP A 235 -4.58 23.26 10.67
CA TRP A 235 -5.98 22.97 11.02
C TRP A 235 -6.80 22.46 9.83
N ALA A 236 -6.57 23.00 8.62
CA ALA A 236 -7.21 22.48 7.43
C ALA A 236 -6.85 21.00 7.19
N ALA A 237 -5.60 20.59 7.45
CA ALA A 237 -5.21 19.18 7.35
C ALA A 237 -5.93 18.30 8.37
N VAL A 238 -6.13 18.77 9.61
CA VAL A 238 -6.88 18.04 10.64
C VAL A 238 -8.34 17.82 10.20
N ILE A 239 -8.96 18.81 9.55
CA ILE A 239 -10.35 18.71 9.08
C ILE A 239 -10.43 17.83 7.83
N LEU A 240 -9.55 18.03 6.86
CA LEU A 240 -9.60 17.32 5.57
C LEU A 240 -9.29 15.83 5.71
N ALA A 241 -8.30 15.46 6.55
CA ALA A 241 -7.80 14.09 6.63
C ALA A 241 -8.90 13.03 6.84
N PRO A 242 -9.85 13.17 7.76
CA PRO A 242 -10.87 12.15 8.03
C PRO A 242 -12.04 12.17 7.04
N LEU A 243 -12.22 13.23 6.22
CA LEU A 243 -13.45 13.43 5.45
C LEU A 243 -13.71 12.31 4.44
N GLY A 244 -12.68 11.77 3.78
CA GLY A 244 -12.85 10.68 2.82
C GLY A 244 -13.38 9.41 3.48
N TYR A 245 -12.77 9.03 4.59
CA TYR A 245 -13.16 7.84 5.36
C TYR A 245 -14.57 7.99 5.97
N LEU A 246 -14.80 9.08 6.69
CA LEU A 246 -16.10 9.35 7.32
C LEU A 246 -17.19 9.55 6.27
N GLY A 247 -16.89 10.21 5.16
CA GLY A 247 -17.83 10.38 4.04
C GLY A 247 -18.28 9.06 3.47
N TYR A 248 -17.37 8.09 3.28
CA TYR A 248 -17.76 6.77 2.83
C TYR A 248 -18.59 6.01 3.88
N LEU A 249 -18.21 6.04 5.15
CA LEU A 249 -19.02 5.43 6.20
C LEU A 249 -20.42 6.05 6.27
N ALA A 250 -20.56 7.36 6.05
CA ALA A 250 -21.86 8.03 5.98
C ALA A 250 -22.70 7.55 4.78
N VAL A 251 -22.10 7.31 3.63
CA VAL A 251 -22.76 6.70 2.47
C VAL A 251 -23.28 5.31 2.82
N VAL A 252 -22.42 4.45 3.41
CA VAL A 252 -22.84 3.10 3.81
C VAL A 252 -23.96 3.17 4.86
N TRP A 253 -23.88 4.08 5.83
CA TRP A 253 -24.95 4.29 6.78
C TRP A 253 -26.27 4.66 6.10
N ALA A 254 -26.25 5.60 5.17
CA ALA A 254 -27.46 5.99 4.42
C ALA A 254 -28.08 4.82 3.64
N GLN A 255 -27.27 3.89 3.13
CA GLN A 255 -27.75 2.72 2.37
C GLN A 255 -28.27 1.61 3.29
N THR A 256 -27.57 1.33 4.39
CA THR A 256 -27.89 0.20 5.29
C THR A 256 -28.84 0.58 6.43
N GLY A 257 -29.08 1.87 6.67
CA GLY A 257 -29.83 2.35 7.84
C GLY A 257 -29.07 2.22 9.16
N SER A 258 -27.82 1.75 9.16
CA SER A 258 -27.02 1.50 10.37
C SER A 258 -25.71 2.25 10.36
N ALA A 259 -25.42 3.01 11.44
CA ALA A 259 -24.13 3.70 11.60
C ALA A 259 -22.93 2.73 11.67
N THR A 260 -23.16 1.48 12.05
CA THR A 260 -22.18 0.39 12.05
C THR A 260 -22.28 -0.52 10.82
N GLY A 261 -23.07 -0.14 9.81
CA GLY A 261 -23.39 -0.97 8.65
C GLY A 261 -22.15 -1.51 7.92
N TRP A 262 -21.13 -0.66 7.72
CA TRP A 262 -19.88 -1.12 7.11
C TRP A 262 -19.19 -2.22 7.92
N PHE A 263 -19.11 -2.06 9.24
CA PHE A 263 -18.50 -3.06 10.13
C PHE A 263 -19.31 -4.37 10.15
N GLN A 264 -20.66 -4.27 10.10
CA GLN A 264 -21.51 -5.45 9.99
C GLN A 264 -21.28 -6.20 8.69
N ILE A 265 -21.16 -5.51 7.55
CA ILE A 265 -20.84 -6.11 6.25
C ILE A 265 -19.49 -6.84 6.33
N GLN A 266 -18.46 -6.24 6.93
CA GLN A 266 -17.13 -6.86 7.09
C GLN A 266 -17.19 -8.10 7.99
N THR A 267 -17.90 -8.02 9.11
CA THR A 267 -18.03 -9.14 10.04
C THR A 267 -18.81 -10.30 9.44
N THR A 268 -19.98 -10.01 8.84
CA THR A 268 -20.86 -11.04 8.31
C THR A 268 -20.32 -11.66 7.03
N GLY A 269 -19.77 -10.84 6.10
CA GLY A 269 -19.36 -11.31 4.79
C GLY A 269 -17.93 -11.84 4.72
N TRP A 270 -17.01 -11.27 5.53
CA TRP A 270 -15.58 -11.61 5.45
C TRP A 270 -14.99 -12.09 6.78
N ASN A 271 -15.84 -12.32 7.80
CA ASN A 271 -15.42 -12.79 9.13
C ASN A 271 -14.31 -11.91 9.74
N THR A 272 -14.29 -10.62 9.41
CA THR A 272 -13.27 -9.68 9.87
C THR A 272 -13.77 -8.93 11.10
N THR A 273 -13.12 -9.16 12.25
CA THR A 273 -13.43 -8.52 13.53
C THR A 273 -12.16 -8.03 14.22
N PHE A 274 -12.30 -7.11 15.15
CA PHE A 274 -11.21 -6.74 16.04
C PHE A 274 -11.16 -7.74 17.21
N ASP A 275 -10.06 -8.47 17.32
CA ASP A 275 -9.86 -9.54 18.32
C ASP A 275 -8.65 -9.29 19.24
N GLY A 276 -8.05 -8.11 19.18
CA GLY A 276 -6.87 -7.76 19.97
C GLY A 276 -5.59 -8.51 19.59
N GLY A 277 -5.58 -9.19 18.42
CA GLY A 277 -4.44 -9.95 17.92
C GLY A 277 -4.43 -11.42 18.29
N ALA A 278 -5.51 -11.92 18.87
CA ALA A 278 -5.62 -13.34 19.29
C ALA A 278 -5.50 -14.29 18.09
N ALA A 279 -6.12 -13.97 16.96
CA ALA A 279 -6.02 -14.77 15.73
C ALA A 279 -4.59 -14.75 15.14
N THR A 280 -3.93 -13.59 15.13
CA THR A 280 -2.53 -13.48 14.71
C THR A 280 -1.61 -14.33 15.60
N TRP A 281 -1.80 -14.28 16.92
CA TRP A 281 -1.03 -15.09 17.85
C TRP A 281 -1.24 -16.59 17.64
N ARG A 282 -2.50 -17.03 17.51
CA ARG A 282 -2.83 -18.43 17.21
C ARG A 282 -2.19 -18.88 15.89
N PHE A 283 -2.30 -18.06 14.84
CA PHE A 283 -1.68 -18.35 13.55
C PHE A 283 -0.16 -18.53 13.66
N LEU A 284 0.54 -17.62 14.35
CA LEU A 284 2.00 -17.72 14.54
C LEU A 284 2.39 -18.99 15.31
N THR A 285 1.73 -19.27 16.44
CA THR A 285 2.06 -20.42 17.30
C THR A 285 1.75 -21.76 16.62
N GLN A 286 0.63 -21.85 15.91
CA GLN A 286 0.25 -23.05 15.16
C GLN A 286 1.16 -23.26 13.96
N THR A 287 1.41 -22.23 13.17
CA THR A 287 2.24 -22.34 11.95
C THR A 287 3.68 -22.71 12.26
N LEU A 288 4.27 -22.12 13.31
CA LEU A 288 5.66 -22.38 13.67
C LEU A 288 5.84 -23.62 14.54
N GLY A 289 4.77 -24.08 15.19
CA GLY A 289 4.78 -25.27 16.04
C GLY A 289 4.36 -26.59 15.36
N SER A 290 3.93 -26.54 14.09
CA SER A 290 3.43 -27.69 13.34
C SER A 290 4.00 -27.77 11.93
N GLY A 291 3.72 -28.86 11.21
CA GLY A 291 4.13 -29.08 9.82
C GLY A 291 3.30 -28.26 8.82
N SER A 292 3.36 -26.92 8.90
CA SER A 292 2.63 -26.01 8.00
C SER A 292 3.26 -25.93 6.61
N ASP A 293 2.46 -25.51 5.63
CA ASP A 293 2.95 -25.28 4.28
C ASP A 293 3.91 -24.07 4.19
N PHE A 294 4.65 -23.99 3.09
CA PHE A 294 5.62 -22.91 2.84
C PHE A 294 4.97 -21.52 2.91
N SER A 295 3.75 -21.35 2.38
CA SER A 295 3.09 -20.05 2.30
C SER A 295 2.71 -19.53 3.69
N ALA A 296 2.24 -20.43 4.57
CA ALA A 296 1.93 -20.10 5.95
C ALA A 296 3.20 -19.71 6.73
N ILE A 297 4.28 -20.51 6.60
CA ILE A 297 5.57 -20.23 7.24
C ILE A 297 6.12 -18.89 6.76
N ALA A 298 6.10 -18.62 5.44
CA ALA A 298 6.57 -17.36 4.88
C ALA A 298 5.77 -16.15 5.41
N THR A 299 4.44 -16.29 5.53
CA THR A 299 3.57 -15.25 6.09
C THR A 299 3.86 -15.02 7.57
N ALA A 300 4.06 -16.09 8.36
CA ALA A 300 4.43 -15.98 9.78
C ALA A 300 5.77 -15.25 9.95
N LEU A 301 6.79 -15.63 9.17
CA LEU A 301 8.10 -14.98 9.21
C LEU A 301 8.02 -13.51 8.77
N LEU A 302 7.16 -13.18 7.82
CA LEU A 302 6.95 -11.79 7.39
C LEU A 302 6.30 -10.97 8.52
N ILE A 303 5.30 -11.50 9.22
CA ILE A 303 4.69 -10.85 10.38
C ILE A 303 5.75 -10.58 11.47
N ILE A 304 6.57 -11.57 11.80
CA ILE A 304 7.66 -11.38 12.76
C ILE A 304 8.65 -10.33 12.28
N SER A 305 9.02 -10.38 11.01
CA SER A 305 9.98 -9.44 10.41
C SER A 305 9.49 -7.98 10.51
N VAL A 306 8.22 -7.68 10.25
CA VAL A 306 7.71 -6.31 10.35
C VAL A 306 7.67 -5.82 11.80
N LEU A 307 7.43 -6.70 12.80
CA LEU A 307 7.51 -6.36 14.22
C LEU A 307 8.95 -6.03 14.64
N VAL A 308 9.92 -6.83 14.19
CA VAL A 308 11.36 -6.58 14.42
C VAL A 308 11.78 -5.26 13.76
N LEU A 309 11.36 -5.03 12.50
CA LEU A 309 11.64 -3.80 11.77
C LEU A 309 10.99 -2.57 12.44
N PHE A 310 9.82 -2.71 13.04
CA PHE A 310 9.20 -1.65 13.82
C PHE A 310 10.04 -1.30 15.05
N GLY A 311 10.43 -2.30 15.86
CA GLY A 311 11.33 -2.11 16.98
C GLY A 311 12.66 -1.45 16.57
N TRP A 312 13.22 -1.88 15.45
CA TRP A 312 14.43 -1.28 14.88
C TRP A 312 14.22 0.18 14.44
N SER A 313 13.09 0.49 13.80
CA SER A 313 12.74 1.85 13.39
C SER A 313 12.60 2.80 14.60
N VAL A 314 12.05 2.31 15.71
CA VAL A 314 11.98 3.04 17.00
C VAL A 314 13.38 3.27 17.54
N ALA A 315 14.23 2.24 17.59
CA ALA A 315 15.62 2.33 18.09
C ALA A 315 16.48 3.29 17.24
N ASP A 316 16.28 3.31 15.94
CA ASP A 316 16.95 4.22 15.00
C ASP A 316 16.37 5.65 15.02
N ARG A 317 15.31 5.89 15.79
CA ARG A 317 14.64 7.19 15.89
C ARG A 317 14.11 7.71 14.54
N VAL A 318 13.48 6.84 13.77
CA VAL A 318 12.70 7.26 12.59
C VAL A 318 11.70 8.35 13.02
N PRO A 319 11.47 9.41 12.22
CA PRO A 319 10.58 10.51 12.61
C PRO A 319 9.22 9.99 13.11
N TRP A 320 8.79 10.49 14.26
CA TRP A 320 7.64 9.97 14.98
C TRP A 320 6.32 9.92 14.17
N PRO A 321 6.02 10.86 13.22
CA PRO A 321 4.80 10.73 12.42
C PRO A 321 4.82 9.48 11.52
N VAL A 322 6.02 9.09 11.04
CA VAL A 322 6.22 7.88 10.26
C VAL A 322 6.03 6.63 11.13
N LEU A 323 6.50 6.68 12.39
CA LEU A 323 6.29 5.60 13.36
C LEU A 323 4.82 5.46 13.74
N VAL A 324 4.09 6.57 13.92
CA VAL A 324 2.64 6.57 14.17
C VAL A 324 1.90 5.91 13.01
N TYR A 325 2.22 6.29 11.77
CA TYR A 325 1.67 5.65 10.59
C TYR A 325 1.94 4.13 10.57
N ALA A 326 3.19 3.74 10.77
CA ALA A 326 3.57 2.33 10.78
C ALA A 326 2.86 1.55 11.90
N ALA A 327 2.82 2.09 13.12
CA ALA A 327 2.13 1.49 14.25
C ALA A 327 0.62 1.29 13.97
N ALA A 328 -0.02 2.32 13.39
CA ALA A 328 -1.44 2.24 13.06
C ALA A 328 -1.73 1.24 11.93
N VAL A 329 -0.85 1.12 10.90
CA VAL A 329 -0.94 0.06 9.88
C VAL A 329 -0.81 -1.31 10.53
N LEU A 330 0.22 -1.53 11.36
CA LEU A 330 0.40 -2.81 12.04
C LEU A 330 -0.79 -3.14 12.96
N ALA A 331 -1.27 -2.17 13.73
CA ALA A 331 -2.41 -2.37 14.62
C ALA A 331 -3.68 -2.75 13.84
N SER A 332 -4.00 -2.02 12.75
CA SER A 332 -5.20 -2.31 11.95
C SER A 332 -5.19 -3.69 11.32
N ILE A 333 -4.00 -4.25 11.07
CA ILE A 333 -3.84 -5.55 10.41
C ILE A 333 -3.66 -6.67 11.44
N LEU A 334 -2.79 -6.51 12.42
CA LEU A 334 -2.40 -7.58 13.33
C LEU A 334 -3.34 -7.76 14.53
N LEU A 335 -4.16 -6.74 14.86
CA LEU A 335 -5.13 -6.81 15.95
C LEU A 335 -6.54 -7.18 15.48
N SER A 336 -6.71 -7.57 14.23
CA SER A 336 -7.99 -8.04 13.68
C SER A 336 -7.91 -9.51 13.28
N ASP A 337 -9.04 -10.18 13.30
CA ASP A 337 -9.22 -11.51 12.71
C ASP A 337 -9.36 -11.39 11.16
N GLY A 338 -9.65 -12.49 10.48
CA GLY A 338 -9.84 -12.57 9.03
C GLY A 338 -8.77 -13.45 8.35
N LEU A 339 -8.63 -13.32 7.04
CA LEU A 339 -7.73 -14.17 6.24
C LEU A 339 -6.25 -13.92 6.57
N MET A 340 -5.62 -14.88 7.30
CA MET A 340 -4.23 -14.75 7.73
C MET A 340 -3.25 -14.69 6.55
N MET A 341 -3.52 -15.39 5.45
CA MET A 341 -2.65 -15.41 4.28
C MET A 341 -2.62 -14.07 3.54
N SER A 342 -3.68 -13.26 3.63
CA SER A 342 -3.73 -11.90 3.08
C SER A 342 -2.83 -10.90 3.85
N ARG A 343 -2.35 -11.24 5.05
CA ARG A 343 -1.51 -10.35 5.86
C ARG A 343 -0.23 -9.92 5.13
N ALA A 344 0.36 -10.82 4.36
CA ALA A 344 1.58 -10.52 3.60
C ALA A 344 1.38 -9.34 2.63
N ARG A 345 0.23 -9.25 1.93
CA ARG A 345 -0.09 -8.12 1.05
C ARG A 345 -0.56 -6.90 1.83
N LEU A 346 -1.39 -7.11 2.87
CA LEU A 346 -1.93 -6.03 3.69
C LEU A 346 -0.83 -5.24 4.43
N LEU A 347 0.32 -5.87 4.72
CA LEU A 347 1.49 -5.26 5.34
C LEU A 347 2.37 -4.46 4.36
N LEU A 348 2.14 -4.54 3.05
CA LEU A 348 2.89 -3.78 2.04
C LEU A 348 2.89 -2.26 2.30
N PRO A 349 1.78 -1.61 2.75
CA PRO A 349 1.78 -0.21 3.12
C PRO A 349 2.73 0.15 4.27
N ALA A 350 3.19 -0.82 5.06
CA ALA A 350 4.19 -0.59 6.11
C ALA A 350 5.63 -0.44 5.55
N PHE A 351 5.81 -0.15 4.26
CA PHE A 351 7.10 0.04 3.57
C PHE A 351 8.06 0.99 4.29
N VAL A 352 7.55 1.92 5.06
CA VAL A 352 8.37 2.84 5.87
C VAL A 352 9.24 2.13 6.90
N LEU A 353 8.90 0.91 7.29
CA LEU A 353 9.70 0.07 8.19
C LEU A 353 11.02 -0.41 7.54
N LEU A 354 11.13 -0.30 6.23
CA LEU A 354 12.33 -0.62 5.47
C LEU A 354 13.38 0.52 5.49
N ILE A 355 13.06 1.70 6.05
CA ILE A 355 13.96 2.86 6.11
C ILE A 355 15.32 2.52 6.78
N PRO A 356 15.37 1.89 7.98
CA PRO A 356 16.65 1.54 8.60
C PRO A 356 17.51 0.60 7.74
N VAL A 357 16.88 -0.33 7.04
CA VAL A 357 17.52 -1.27 6.12
C VAL A 357 18.08 -0.51 4.91
N ALA A 358 17.26 0.34 4.28
CA ALA A 358 17.65 1.11 3.10
C ALA A 358 18.88 2.01 3.38
N VAL A 359 18.89 2.70 4.52
CA VAL A 359 20.00 3.58 4.90
C VAL A 359 21.30 2.79 5.13
N ARG A 360 21.22 1.58 5.67
CA ARG A 360 22.43 0.74 5.87
C ARG A 360 22.94 0.16 4.56
N ILE A 361 22.06 -0.32 3.71
CA ILE A 361 22.42 -0.84 2.37
C ILE A 361 23.03 0.27 1.52
N ALA A 362 22.52 1.50 1.59
CA ALA A 362 23.01 2.64 0.82
C ALA A 362 24.51 2.99 1.06
N ARG A 363 25.11 2.43 2.11
CA ARG A 363 26.54 2.60 2.43
C ARG A 363 27.44 1.55 1.78
N ARG A 364 26.84 0.55 1.17
CA ARG A 364 27.57 -0.53 0.49
C ARG A 364 28.00 -0.13 -0.92
N PRO A 365 29.01 -0.79 -1.49
CA PRO A 365 29.36 -0.62 -2.88
C PRO A 365 28.16 -0.80 -3.81
N ARG A 366 28.12 -0.06 -4.92
CA ARG A 366 26.99 -0.11 -5.88
C ARG A 366 26.69 -1.52 -6.38
N THR A 367 27.73 -2.31 -6.60
CA THR A 367 27.61 -3.71 -7.04
C THR A 367 26.85 -4.57 -6.03
N GLU A 368 27.12 -4.40 -4.74
CA GLU A 368 26.42 -5.11 -3.66
C GLU A 368 24.95 -4.67 -3.56
N ILE A 369 24.70 -3.36 -3.70
CA ILE A 369 23.32 -2.82 -3.71
C ILE A 369 22.53 -3.42 -4.86
N ILE A 370 23.08 -3.41 -6.07
CA ILE A 370 22.41 -3.95 -7.26
C ILE A 370 22.18 -5.46 -7.10
N ALA A 371 23.18 -6.21 -6.66
CA ALA A 371 23.06 -7.65 -6.44
C ALA A 371 21.94 -7.97 -5.40
N PHE A 372 21.93 -7.24 -4.29
CA PHE A 372 20.90 -7.40 -3.26
C PHE A 372 19.48 -7.11 -3.79
N LEU A 373 19.31 -5.99 -4.50
CA LEU A 373 18.02 -5.64 -5.07
C LEU A 373 17.59 -6.59 -6.19
N ALA A 374 18.52 -7.13 -6.98
CA ALA A 374 18.23 -8.13 -7.99
C ALA A 374 17.73 -9.44 -7.36
N VAL A 375 18.41 -9.93 -6.31
CA VAL A 375 17.96 -11.11 -5.56
C VAL A 375 16.59 -10.88 -4.93
N ALA A 376 16.38 -9.71 -4.32
CA ALA A 376 15.08 -9.34 -3.74
C ALA A 376 13.97 -9.30 -4.80
N ALA A 377 14.24 -8.73 -5.98
CA ALA A 377 13.30 -8.66 -7.09
C ALA A 377 12.94 -10.05 -7.64
N LEU A 378 13.91 -10.92 -7.82
CA LEU A 378 13.71 -12.31 -8.27
C LEU A 378 12.89 -13.10 -7.25
N PHE A 379 13.23 -12.99 -5.96
CA PHE A 379 12.49 -13.64 -4.88
C PHE A 379 11.05 -13.14 -4.81
N SER A 380 10.85 -11.81 -4.84
CA SER A 380 9.52 -11.20 -4.84
C SER A 380 8.68 -11.64 -6.04
N GLY A 381 9.28 -11.65 -7.24
CA GLY A 381 8.60 -12.10 -8.45
C GLY A 381 8.19 -13.57 -8.38
N TRP A 382 9.12 -14.44 -7.94
CA TRP A 382 8.85 -15.86 -7.73
C TRP A 382 7.79 -16.10 -6.65
N PHE A 383 7.90 -15.43 -5.50
CA PHE A 383 6.95 -15.59 -4.40
C PHE A 383 5.55 -15.15 -4.83
N GLY A 384 5.42 -13.96 -5.44
CA GLY A 384 4.15 -13.46 -5.96
C GLY A 384 3.54 -14.38 -7.02
N ALA A 385 4.35 -14.86 -7.98
CA ALA A 385 3.89 -15.80 -9.00
C ALA A 385 3.38 -17.12 -8.38
N ARG A 386 4.13 -17.68 -7.41
CA ARG A 386 3.72 -18.88 -6.67
C ARG A 386 2.40 -18.66 -5.92
N MET A 387 2.22 -17.51 -5.27
CA MET A 387 0.99 -17.20 -4.54
C MET A 387 -0.23 -17.06 -5.47
N LEU A 388 -0.04 -16.64 -6.72
CA LEU A 388 -1.13 -16.50 -7.67
C LEU A 388 -1.42 -17.78 -8.49
N THR A 389 -0.46 -18.70 -8.62
CA THR A 389 -0.62 -19.87 -9.50
C THR A 389 -0.67 -21.21 -8.76
N VAL A 390 -0.01 -21.32 -7.61
CA VAL A 390 0.10 -22.57 -6.84
C VAL A 390 -0.75 -22.53 -5.59
N PHE A 391 -0.82 -21.37 -4.93
CA PHE A 391 -1.63 -21.21 -3.72
C PHE A 391 -3.09 -21.01 -4.11
N GLN A 392 -3.97 -21.89 -3.62
CA GLN A 392 -5.38 -21.96 -4.07
C GLN A 392 -6.33 -21.02 -3.33
N TYR A 393 -5.87 -20.31 -2.31
CA TYR A 393 -6.71 -19.45 -1.47
C TYR A 393 -6.46 -17.98 -1.74
N ALA A 394 -7.42 -17.12 -1.33
CA ALA A 394 -7.27 -15.68 -1.44
C ALA A 394 -6.06 -15.16 -0.64
N ILE A 395 -5.29 -14.28 -1.28
CA ILE A 395 -4.11 -13.65 -0.70
C ILE A 395 -4.43 -12.28 -0.13
#